data_ce1d44dd6955e60adc0db5ca34bc59a6
#
_entry.id   ce1d44dd6955e60adc0db5ca34bc59a6
#
_cell.length_a   1.000
_cell.length_b   1.000
_cell.length_c   1.000
_cell.angle_alpha   90.00
_cell.angle_beta   90.00
_cell.angle_gamma   90.00
#
_symmetry.space_group_name_H-M   'P 1'
#
loop_
_entity.id
_entity.type
_entity.pdbx_description
1 polymer ?
#
loop_
_entity_poly.entity_id
_entity_poly.type
_entity_poly.pdbx_seq_one_letter_code
_entity_poly.pdbx_strand_id
1 'polypeptide(L)'
;MTHTHTPAPSPWITRFSALIPAGRQVLDLACGQGRHARYLQAQGLQVTGVDRDGAALQSLQSDTAGEWLQADIENGAWPLEGRLFDAVVVTNYLWRPLWPRILASVAPGGLLLYETFAQGNEAYGKPSRPDFLLQPGELLQVCAGWSVIAYEAGLLRSPERVVQRIAARRPRGASPLPATPLP
;
A
#
# COMPACT_ATOMS: atom_id res chain seq x y z
N MET A 1 -12.53 29.08 -6.24
CA MET A 1 -12.38 27.80 -5.51
C MET A 1 -11.65 26.83 -6.43
N THR A 2 -10.35 26.67 -6.27
CA THR A 2 -9.55 25.73 -7.06
C THR A 2 -9.83 24.34 -6.52
N HIS A 3 -10.68 23.57 -7.21
CA HIS A 3 -10.82 22.14 -6.94
C HIS A 3 -9.48 21.46 -7.22
N THR A 4 -8.70 21.21 -6.20
CA THR A 4 -7.52 20.35 -6.30
C THR A 4 -8.02 18.94 -6.66
N HIS A 5 -7.86 18.58 -7.92
CA HIS A 5 -8.26 17.27 -8.43
C HIS A 5 -7.39 16.20 -7.78
N THR A 6 -7.90 15.52 -6.77
CA THR A 6 -7.22 14.37 -6.17
C THR A 6 -7.11 13.28 -7.24
N PRO A 7 -5.91 12.76 -7.53
CA PRO A 7 -5.75 11.69 -8.52
C PRO A 7 -6.59 10.47 -8.16
N ALA A 8 -7.08 9.76 -9.18
CA ALA A 8 -7.83 8.53 -8.97
C ALA A 8 -6.99 7.46 -8.23
N PRO A 9 -7.61 6.62 -7.38
CA PRO A 9 -6.91 5.51 -6.76
C PRO A 9 -6.41 4.52 -7.81
N SER A 10 -5.37 3.75 -7.48
CA SER A 10 -4.84 2.70 -8.34
C SER A 10 -5.93 1.65 -8.63
N PRO A 11 -6.11 1.21 -9.89
CA PRO A 11 -6.99 0.09 -10.22
C PRO A 11 -6.64 -1.21 -9.45
N TRP A 12 -5.38 -1.40 -9.09
CA TRP A 12 -4.96 -2.52 -8.26
C TRP A 12 -5.56 -2.45 -6.86
N ILE A 13 -5.47 -1.28 -6.24
CA ILE A 13 -6.02 -1.06 -4.91
C ILE A 13 -7.55 -1.16 -4.94
N THR A 14 -8.21 -0.56 -5.93
CA THR A 14 -9.68 -0.62 -6.04
C THR A 14 -10.16 -2.05 -6.25
N ARG A 15 -9.45 -2.85 -7.05
CA ARG A 15 -9.78 -4.25 -7.29
C ARG A 15 -9.69 -5.09 -6.02
N PHE A 16 -8.56 -5.04 -5.33
CA PHE A 16 -8.30 -5.96 -4.22
C PHE A 16 -8.77 -5.47 -2.85
N SER A 17 -9.07 -4.19 -2.69
CA SER A 17 -9.72 -3.68 -1.47
C SER A 17 -11.13 -4.26 -1.26
N ALA A 18 -11.80 -4.73 -2.32
CA ALA A 18 -13.06 -5.46 -2.21
C ALA A 18 -12.98 -6.74 -1.34
N LEU A 19 -11.76 -7.25 -1.10
CA LEU A 19 -11.50 -8.39 -0.21
C LEU A 19 -11.46 -7.99 1.28
N ILE A 20 -11.55 -6.71 1.61
CA ILE A 20 -11.51 -6.17 2.97
C ILE A 20 -12.94 -5.87 3.40
N PRO A 21 -13.50 -6.56 4.40
CA PRO A 21 -14.86 -6.27 4.86
C PRO A 21 -14.97 -4.84 5.42
N ALA A 22 -16.14 -4.21 5.28
CA ALA A 22 -16.41 -2.90 5.85
C ALA A 22 -16.16 -2.86 7.37
N GLY A 23 -15.77 -1.70 7.89
CA GLY A 23 -15.44 -1.49 9.30
C GLY A 23 -14.04 -1.94 9.71
N ARG A 24 -13.27 -2.57 8.82
CA ARG A 24 -11.91 -3.05 9.10
C ARG A 24 -10.88 -1.92 9.07
N GLN A 25 -9.80 -2.12 9.82
CA GLN A 25 -8.70 -1.16 9.94
C GLN A 25 -7.69 -1.35 8.80
N VAL A 26 -7.38 -0.26 8.12
CA VAL A 26 -6.44 -0.25 7.00
C VAL A 26 -5.35 0.80 7.24
N LEU A 27 -4.10 0.40 7.03
CA LEU A 27 -2.98 1.32 6.98
C LEU A 27 -2.72 1.71 5.51
N ASP A 28 -2.71 3.01 5.22
CA ASP A 28 -2.19 3.58 3.96
C ASP A 28 -0.82 4.18 4.25
N LEU A 29 0.25 3.47 3.89
CA LEU A 29 1.63 3.84 4.19
C LEU A 29 2.23 4.68 3.07
N ALA A 30 2.88 5.81 3.43
CA ALA A 30 3.31 6.86 2.50
C ALA A 30 2.10 7.36 1.67
N CYS A 31 1.03 7.74 2.37
CA CYS A 31 -0.29 7.99 1.79
C CYS A 31 -0.36 9.27 0.95
N GLY A 32 0.64 10.18 1.06
CA GLY A 32 0.65 11.45 0.37
C GLY A 32 -0.64 12.25 0.59
N GLN A 33 -1.23 12.73 -0.48
CA GLN A 33 -2.50 13.48 -0.44
C GLN A 33 -3.74 12.57 -0.23
N GLY A 34 -3.56 11.27 0.06
CA GLY A 34 -4.61 10.35 0.47
C GLY A 34 -5.59 9.90 -0.61
N ARG A 35 -5.14 9.77 -1.86
CA ARG A 35 -6.02 9.27 -2.94
C ARG A 35 -6.62 7.90 -2.63
N HIS A 36 -5.84 7.00 -2.03
CA HIS A 36 -6.32 5.68 -1.62
C HIS A 36 -7.08 5.75 -0.30
N ALA A 37 -6.60 6.54 0.65
CA ALA A 37 -7.26 6.74 1.92
C ALA A 37 -8.72 7.19 1.77
N ARG A 38 -8.97 8.23 0.95
CA ARG A 38 -10.35 8.71 0.65
C ARG A 38 -11.22 7.63 0.02
N TYR A 39 -10.66 6.89 -0.94
CA TYR A 39 -11.37 5.79 -1.59
C TYR A 39 -11.72 4.68 -0.59
N LEU A 40 -10.77 4.25 0.24
CA LEU A 40 -10.97 3.19 1.23
C LEU A 40 -12.00 3.59 2.30
N GLN A 41 -11.99 4.85 2.73
CA GLN A 41 -13.01 5.38 3.64
C GLN A 41 -14.40 5.41 3.00
N ALA A 42 -14.51 5.75 1.72
CA ALA A 42 -15.76 5.68 0.99
C ALA A 42 -16.31 4.25 0.86
N GLN A 43 -15.47 3.22 1.03
CA GLN A 43 -15.87 1.82 1.15
C GLN A 43 -16.20 1.41 2.61
N GLY A 44 -16.26 2.36 3.54
CA GLY A 44 -16.57 2.10 4.95
C GLY A 44 -15.43 1.53 5.77
N LEU A 45 -14.17 1.68 5.32
CA LEU A 45 -12.99 1.22 6.04
C LEU A 45 -12.46 2.29 7.00
N GLN A 46 -11.87 1.88 8.11
CA GLN A 46 -11.19 2.75 9.07
C GLN A 46 -9.74 2.92 8.66
N VAL A 47 -9.35 4.11 8.20
CA VAL A 47 -8.03 4.34 7.63
C VAL A 47 -7.12 5.08 8.59
N THR A 48 -5.92 4.54 8.81
CA THR A 48 -4.77 5.23 9.37
C THR A 48 -3.80 5.52 8.22
N GLY A 49 -3.47 6.79 8.01
CA GLY A 49 -2.48 7.20 7.01
C GLY A 49 -1.20 7.69 7.66
N VAL A 50 -0.06 7.35 7.07
CA VAL A 50 1.26 7.83 7.51
C VAL A 50 1.98 8.46 6.34
N ASP A 51 2.47 9.67 6.51
CA ASP A 51 3.34 10.34 5.53
C ASP A 51 4.28 11.33 6.23
N ARG A 52 5.37 11.69 5.59
CA ARG A 52 6.28 12.76 6.07
C ARG A 52 5.78 14.16 5.71
N ASP A 53 4.94 14.28 4.69
CA ASP A 53 4.39 15.55 4.21
C ASP A 53 3.20 16.01 5.08
N GLY A 54 3.51 16.85 6.08
CA GLY A 54 2.50 17.39 6.98
C GLY A 54 1.44 18.25 6.26
N ALA A 55 1.79 18.94 5.16
CA ALA A 55 0.82 19.74 4.42
C ALA A 55 -0.20 18.85 3.70
N ALA A 56 0.25 17.73 3.13
CA ALA A 56 -0.63 16.73 2.54
C ALA A 56 -1.59 16.14 3.58
N LEU A 57 -1.08 15.78 4.77
CA LEU A 57 -1.89 15.24 5.87
C LEU A 57 -2.88 16.26 6.44
N GLN A 58 -2.49 17.54 6.53
CA GLN A 58 -3.40 18.59 6.99
C GLN A 58 -4.63 18.72 6.08
N SER A 59 -4.43 18.61 4.77
CA SER A 59 -5.55 18.55 3.81
C SER A 59 -6.45 17.33 4.04
N LEU A 60 -5.88 16.18 4.41
CA LEU A 60 -6.67 15.00 4.75
C LEU A 60 -7.46 15.17 6.05
N GLN A 61 -6.88 15.75 7.07
CA GLN A 61 -7.54 16.00 8.36
C GLN A 61 -8.78 16.87 8.23
N SER A 62 -8.78 17.84 7.31
CA SER A 62 -9.93 18.72 7.09
C SER A 62 -11.09 18.04 6.35
N ASP A 63 -10.81 17.03 5.56
CA ASP A 63 -11.76 16.48 4.60
C ASP A 63 -12.28 15.07 4.97
N THR A 64 -11.62 14.39 5.90
CA THR A 64 -11.88 12.95 6.14
C THR A 64 -11.74 12.55 7.61
N ALA A 65 -12.46 11.52 8.02
CA ALA A 65 -12.49 11.00 9.40
C ALA A 65 -11.46 9.88 9.61
N GLY A 66 -10.19 10.09 9.26
CA GLY A 66 -9.10 9.12 9.47
C GLY A 66 -8.16 9.51 10.59
N GLU A 67 -7.26 8.62 10.92
CA GLU A 67 -6.09 8.92 11.74
C GLU A 67 -4.90 9.25 10.83
N TRP A 68 -4.30 10.44 11.00
CA TRP A 68 -3.24 10.92 10.13
C TRP A 68 -1.99 11.21 10.94
N LEU A 69 -0.93 10.44 10.67
CA LEU A 69 0.32 10.49 11.42
C LEU A 69 1.43 11.09 10.54
N GLN A 70 1.95 12.24 10.94
CA GLN A 70 3.14 12.77 10.31
C GLN A 70 4.38 12.08 10.89
N ALA A 71 5.11 11.35 10.05
CA ALA A 71 6.35 10.68 10.46
C ALA A 71 7.31 10.48 9.28
N ASP A 72 8.59 10.71 9.51
CA ASP A 72 9.66 10.22 8.64
C ASP A 72 9.97 8.77 9.01
N ILE A 73 9.36 7.84 8.30
CA ILE A 73 9.48 6.40 8.54
C ILE A 73 10.81 5.80 8.06
N GLU A 74 11.60 6.56 7.30
CA GLU A 74 12.93 6.13 6.83
C GLU A 74 14.02 6.42 7.86
N ASN A 75 13.97 7.59 8.51
CA ASN A 75 15.01 8.08 9.41
C ASN A 75 14.53 8.27 10.85
N GLY A 76 13.23 8.23 11.10
CA GLY A 76 12.61 8.43 12.40
C GLY A 76 12.20 7.14 13.10
N ALA A 77 11.54 7.30 14.26
CA ALA A 77 10.92 6.19 14.95
C ALA A 77 9.71 5.66 14.16
N TRP A 78 9.51 4.35 14.19
CA TRP A 78 8.31 3.75 13.59
C TRP A 78 7.06 4.14 14.42
N PRO A 79 6.10 4.87 13.85
CA PRO A 79 4.99 5.43 14.63
C PRO A 79 3.90 4.40 14.97
N LEU A 80 4.01 3.17 14.45
CA LEU A 80 2.97 2.14 14.50
C LEU A 80 3.44 0.89 15.28
N GLU A 81 4.35 1.06 16.25
CA GLU A 81 4.91 -0.06 17.01
C GLU A 81 3.79 -0.87 17.68
N GLY A 82 3.79 -2.19 17.46
CA GLY A 82 2.79 -3.11 18.00
C GLY A 82 1.39 -3.03 17.39
N ARG A 83 1.13 -2.11 16.46
CA ARG A 83 -0.19 -1.99 15.80
C ARG A 83 -0.34 -3.00 14.68
N LEU A 84 -1.54 -3.57 14.60
CA LEU A 84 -1.93 -4.52 13.55
C LEU A 84 -3.12 -3.99 12.76
N PHE A 85 -3.08 -4.17 11.45
CA PHE A 85 -4.13 -3.74 10.53
C PHE A 85 -4.68 -4.94 9.76
N ASP A 86 -5.98 -4.94 9.48
CA ASP A 86 -6.61 -5.96 8.64
C ASP A 86 -6.11 -5.90 7.19
N ALA A 87 -5.67 -4.72 6.76
CA ALA A 87 -4.94 -4.55 5.50
C ALA A 87 -3.88 -3.46 5.60
N VAL A 88 -2.80 -3.62 4.83
CA VAL A 88 -1.76 -2.60 4.63
C VAL A 88 -1.66 -2.31 3.14
N VAL A 89 -1.77 -1.04 2.78
CA VAL A 89 -1.67 -0.52 1.42
C VAL A 89 -0.38 0.28 1.30
N VAL A 90 0.41 -0.02 0.28
CA VAL A 90 1.65 0.70 -0.05
C VAL A 90 1.69 0.96 -1.55
N THR A 91 1.76 2.22 -1.96
CA THR A 91 1.80 2.56 -3.38
C THR A 91 2.86 3.61 -3.69
N ASN A 92 3.58 3.41 -4.81
CA ASN A 92 4.61 4.31 -5.29
C ASN A 92 5.70 4.63 -4.25
N TYR A 93 5.96 3.69 -3.35
CA TYR A 93 6.92 3.82 -2.27
C TYR A 93 7.77 2.55 -2.17
N LEU A 94 9.08 2.72 -1.98
CA LEU A 94 10.02 1.62 -1.77
C LEU A 94 11.15 2.07 -0.85
N TRP A 95 11.20 1.48 0.34
CA TRP A 95 12.31 1.57 1.27
C TRP A 95 12.53 0.21 1.92
N ARG A 96 13.46 -0.56 1.39
CA ARG A 96 13.68 -1.97 1.77
C ARG A 96 13.87 -2.23 3.25
N PRO A 97 14.57 -1.36 4.02
CA PRO A 97 14.72 -1.55 5.46
C PRO A 97 13.39 -1.58 6.25
N LEU A 98 12.30 -1.06 5.67
CA LEU A 98 10.98 -1.08 6.32
C LEU A 98 10.17 -2.36 6.08
N TRP A 99 10.57 -3.24 5.19
CA TRP A 99 9.78 -4.43 4.90
C TRP A 99 9.43 -5.28 6.13
N PRO A 100 10.36 -5.55 7.07
CA PRO A 100 10.00 -6.29 8.27
C PRO A 100 8.88 -5.62 9.08
N ARG A 101 8.88 -4.28 9.17
CA ARG A 101 7.86 -3.50 9.90
C ARG A 101 6.54 -3.47 9.15
N ILE A 102 6.58 -3.30 7.83
CA ILE A 102 5.38 -3.33 6.96
C ILE A 102 4.69 -4.69 7.09
N LEU A 103 5.44 -5.79 6.96
CA LEU A 103 4.89 -7.13 7.07
C LEU A 103 4.37 -7.43 8.49
N ALA A 104 5.09 -6.98 9.53
CA ALA A 104 4.67 -7.14 10.91
C ALA A 104 3.37 -6.40 11.24
N SER A 105 3.10 -5.26 10.56
CA SER A 105 1.87 -4.47 10.74
C SER A 105 0.62 -5.10 10.12
N VAL A 106 0.75 -6.10 9.25
CA VAL A 106 -0.41 -6.83 8.71
C VAL A 106 -0.87 -7.86 9.76
N ALA A 107 -2.12 -7.82 10.17
CA ALA A 107 -2.68 -8.79 11.11
C ALA A 107 -2.63 -10.24 10.57
N PRO A 108 -2.57 -11.27 11.40
CA PRO A 108 -2.73 -12.66 10.95
C PRO A 108 -4.03 -12.84 10.15
N GLY A 109 -3.93 -13.33 8.91
CA GLY A 109 -5.04 -13.40 7.96
C GLY A 109 -5.37 -12.08 7.26
N GLY A 110 -4.67 -11.01 7.58
CA GLY A 110 -4.79 -9.70 6.92
C GLY A 110 -4.18 -9.67 5.53
N LEU A 111 -4.39 -8.57 4.83
CA LEU A 111 -4.06 -8.38 3.42
C LEU A 111 -2.94 -7.35 3.25
N LEU A 112 -1.94 -7.65 2.44
CA LEU A 112 -0.98 -6.69 1.91
C LEU A 112 -1.33 -6.37 0.46
N LEU A 113 -1.54 -5.10 0.16
CA LEU A 113 -1.68 -4.56 -1.20
C LEU A 113 -0.50 -3.66 -1.48
N TYR A 114 0.43 -4.12 -2.28
CA TYR A 114 1.63 -3.36 -2.62
C TYR A 114 1.73 -3.16 -4.13
N GLU A 115 1.93 -1.93 -4.58
CA GLU A 115 2.20 -1.56 -5.97
C GLU A 115 3.28 -0.49 -6.02
N THR A 116 4.41 -0.75 -6.67
CA THR A 116 5.42 0.29 -6.89
C THR A 116 6.25 0.02 -8.14
N PHE A 117 7.10 0.98 -8.46
CA PHE A 117 7.94 0.94 -9.65
C PHE A 117 8.95 -0.21 -9.62
N ALA A 118 9.25 -0.75 -10.79
CA ALA A 118 10.17 -1.86 -10.96
C ALA A 118 11.23 -1.54 -12.02
N GLN A 119 12.27 -2.36 -12.05
CA GLN A 119 13.35 -2.28 -13.04
C GLN A 119 12.77 -2.23 -14.45
N GLY A 120 13.32 -1.35 -15.29
CA GLY A 120 12.79 -1.00 -16.59
C GLY A 120 12.00 0.31 -16.60
N ASN A 121 11.55 0.82 -15.42
CA ASN A 121 10.85 2.10 -15.35
C ASN A 121 11.72 3.30 -15.71
N GLU A 122 13.03 3.18 -15.56
CA GLU A 122 14.01 4.22 -15.93
C GLU A 122 13.92 4.64 -17.41
N ALA A 123 13.39 3.78 -18.28
CA ALA A 123 13.14 4.10 -19.68
C ALA A 123 11.89 4.99 -19.89
N TYR A 124 11.00 5.07 -18.91
CA TYR A 124 9.71 5.78 -18.99
C TYR A 124 9.64 7.02 -18.08
N GLY A 125 10.60 7.20 -17.18
CA GLY A 125 10.62 8.38 -16.32
C GLY A 125 11.14 8.12 -14.92
N LYS A 126 10.63 8.90 -13.97
CA LYS A 126 11.01 8.78 -12.55
C LYS A 126 10.00 7.90 -11.78
N PRO A 127 10.48 7.18 -10.76
CA PRO A 127 11.86 7.02 -10.32
C PRO A 127 12.69 6.25 -11.34
N SER A 128 13.98 6.62 -11.45
CA SER A 128 14.94 6.00 -12.36
C SER A 128 16.14 5.39 -11.65
N ARG A 129 16.33 5.69 -10.35
CA ARG A 129 17.41 5.13 -9.55
C ARG A 129 17.09 3.70 -9.14
N PRO A 130 18.06 2.76 -9.26
CA PRO A 130 17.84 1.35 -8.90
C PRO A 130 17.33 1.14 -7.48
N ASP A 131 17.73 2.00 -6.53
CA ASP A 131 17.29 1.93 -5.12
C ASP A 131 15.77 2.01 -4.96
N PHE A 132 15.11 2.70 -5.88
CA PHE A 132 13.65 2.91 -5.88
C PHE A 132 12.90 2.02 -6.87
N LEU A 133 13.59 1.05 -7.47
CA LEU A 133 13.03 0.10 -8.43
C LEU A 133 13.12 -1.32 -7.89
N LEU A 134 12.01 -2.02 -7.88
CA LEU A 134 11.95 -3.43 -7.50
C LEU A 134 12.70 -4.30 -8.51
N GLN A 135 13.50 -5.24 -8.01
CA GLN A 135 14.12 -6.28 -8.83
C GLN A 135 13.07 -7.30 -9.28
N PRO A 136 13.29 -8.02 -10.39
CA PRO A 136 12.35 -9.04 -10.86
C PRO A 136 11.94 -10.02 -9.77
N GLY A 137 10.62 -10.16 -9.53
CA GLY A 137 10.07 -11.06 -8.53
C GLY A 137 10.28 -10.66 -7.06
N GLU A 138 10.77 -9.47 -6.78
CA GLU A 138 11.14 -9.06 -5.43
C GLU A 138 9.94 -9.06 -4.46
N LEU A 139 8.75 -8.64 -4.89
CA LEU A 139 7.55 -8.70 -4.03
C LEU A 139 7.12 -10.13 -3.70
N LEU A 140 7.37 -11.09 -4.58
CA LEU A 140 7.13 -12.52 -4.29
C LEU A 140 8.08 -13.02 -3.20
N GLN A 141 9.34 -12.59 -3.23
CA GLN A 141 10.33 -12.93 -2.20
C GLN A 141 9.98 -12.29 -0.86
N VAL A 142 9.57 -11.01 -0.86
CA VAL A 142 9.12 -10.29 0.34
C VAL A 142 7.93 -10.99 1.01
N CYS A 143 7.01 -11.50 0.22
CA CYS A 143 5.83 -12.24 0.70
C CYS A 143 6.06 -13.75 0.77
N ALA A 144 7.31 -14.24 0.86
CA ALA A 144 7.58 -15.66 0.97
C ALA A 144 6.84 -16.28 2.17
N GLY A 145 6.15 -17.40 1.96
CA GLY A 145 5.32 -18.05 2.97
C GLY A 145 3.92 -17.44 3.17
N TRP A 146 3.57 -16.38 2.44
CA TRP A 146 2.21 -15.83 2.42
C TRP A 146 1.38 -16.44 1.28
N SER A 147 0.06 -16.40 1.41
CA SER A 147 -0.84 -16.79 0.31
C SER A 147 -0.92 -15.64 -0.70
N VAL A 148 -0.23 -15.79 -1.84
CA VAL A 148 -0.31 -14.84 -2.95
C VAL A 148 -1.64 -15.01 -3.66
N ILE A 149 -2.48 -13.98 -3.62
CA ILE A 149 -3.79 -13.95 -4.28
C ILE A 149 -3.61 -13.55 -5.74
N ALA A 150 -2.79 -12.51 -5.98
CA ALA A 150 -2.45 -12.06 -7.31
C ALA A 150 -1.07 -11.37 -7.30
N TYR A 151 -0.36 -11.49 -8.41
CA TYR A 151 0.89 -10.81 -8.65
C TYR A 151 0.96 -10.43 -10.13
N GLU A 152 1.37 -9.20 -10.39
CA GLU A 152 1.62 -8.73 -11.73
C GLU A 152 2.94 -7.95 -11.78
N ALA A 153 3.68 -8.12 -12.87
CA ALA A 153 4.89 -7.38 -13.16
C ALA A 153 4.91 -7.00 -14.65
N GLY A 154 5.17 -5.74 -14.96
CA GLY A 154 5.25 -5.30 -16.35
C GLY A 154 4.90 -3.83 -16.56
N LEU A 155 4.73 -3.49 -17.84
CA LEU A 155 4.43 -2.15 -18.30
C LEU A 155 2.93 -1.85 -18.20
N LEU A 156 2.58 -0.83 -17.43
CA LEU A 156 1.29 -0.16 -17.51
C LEU A 156 1.36 0.93 -18.59
N ARG A 157 0.30 1.09 -19.41
CA ARG A 157 0.33 1.99 -20.56
C ARG A 157 -0.30 3.37 -20.33
N SER A 158 -1.00 3.56 -19.22
CA SER A 158 -1.71 4.83 -18.97
C SER A 158 -1.66 5.22 -17.49
N PRO A 159 -0.66 5.99 -17.05
CA PRO A 159 0.57 6.40 -17.75
C PRO A 159 1.54 5.24 -17.94
N GLU A 160 2.47 5.36 -18.90
CA GLU A 160 3.52 4.36 -19.09
C GLU A 160 4.46 4.32 -17.90
N ARG A 161 4.54 3.15 -17.28
CA ARG A 161 5.42 2.88 -16.13
C ARG A 161 5.58 1.39 -15.93
N VAL A 162 6.77 0.94 -15.54
CA VAL A 162 7.02 -0.44 -15.18
C VAL A 162 6.81 -0.61 -13.69
N VAL A 163 5.98 -1.59 -13.33
CA VAL A 163 5.63 -1.85 -11.93
C VAL A 163 5.70 -3.32 -11.58
N GLN A 164 5.83 -3.62 -10.29
CA GLN A 164 5.38 -4.86 -9.69
C GLN A 164 4.25 -4.55 -8.70
N ARG A 165 3.29 -5.45 -8.62
CA ARG A 165 2.17 -5.33 -7.70
C ARG A 165 1.74 -6.69 -7.18
N ILE A 166 1.40 -6.74 -5.90
CA ILE A 166 1.01 -7.96 -5.21
C ILE A 166 -0.20 -7.72 -4.30
N ALA A 167 -1.09 -8.69 -4.27
CA ALA A 167 -2.09 -8.87 -3.24
C ALA A 167 -1.79 -10.20 -2.55
N ALA A 168 -1.41 -10.13 -1.28
CA ALA A 168 -0.99 -11.31 -0.53
C ALA A 168 -1.62 -11.32 0.87
N ARG A 169 -2.01 -12.48 1.34
CA ARG A 169 -2.62 -12.68 2.66
C ARG A 169 -1.63 -13.29 3.64
N ARG A 170 -1.47 -12.65 4.79
CA ARG A 170 -0.63 -13.15 5.87
C ARG A 170 -1.23 -14.45 6.45
N PRO A 171 -0.44 -15.51 6.70
CA PRO A 171 -0.93 -16.72 7.37
C PRO A 171 -1.53 -16.42 8.75
N ARG A 172 -2.56 -17.16 9.15
CA ARG A 172 -3.16 -17.10 10.51
C ARG A 172 -2.45 -18.00 11.53
N GLY A 173 -1.43 -18.74 11.12
CA GLY A 173 -0.74 -19.77 11.87
C GLY A 173 -0.44 -20.97 10.98
N ALA A 174 -0.29 -22.16 11.55
CA ALA A 174 0.04 -23.38 10.81
C ALA A 174 -1.09 -23.94 9.93
N SER A 175 -2.32 -23.45 10.05
CA SER A 175 -3.44 -23.87 9.22
C SER A 175 -3.42 -23.22 7.83
N PRO A 176 -3.68 -23.98 6.75
CA PRO A 176 -3.79 -23.39 5.43
C PRO A 176 -4.91 -22.35 5.39
N LEU A 177 -4.67 -21.26 4.69
CA LEU A 177 -5.70 -20.25 4.45
C LEU A 177 -6.78 -20.81 3.51
N PRO A 178 -8.07 -20.49 3.76
CA PRO A 178 -9.11 -20.84 2.80
C PRO A 178 -8.85 -20.15 1.46
N ALA A 179 -9.30 -20.79 0.38
CA ALA A 179 -9.23 -20.18 -0.95
C ALA A 179 -9.92 -18.80 -0.92
N THR A 180 -9.24 -17.80 -1.49
CA THR A 180 -9.78 -16.44 -1.59
C THR A 180 -10.42 -16.28 -2.96
N PRO A 181 -11.71 -15.94 -3.07
CA PRO A 181 -12.32 -15.58 -4.34
C PRO A 181 -11.58 -14.41 -4.98
N LEU A 182 -11.38 -14.48 -6.28
CA LEU A 182 -10.83 -13.34 -7.02
C LEU A 182 -11.94 -12.30 -7.25
N PRO A 183 -11.65 -11.02 -7.05
CA PRO A 183 -12.59 -9.92 -7.30
C PRO A 183 -12.70 -9.58 -8.78
#